data_9da2700f706ce13298cb22cb8a573ceb
#
_entry.id   9da2700f706ce13298cb22cb8a573ceb
#
_cell.length_a   1.000
_cell.length_b   1.000
_cell.length_c   1.000
_cell.angle_alpha   90.00
_cell.angle_beta   90.00
_cell.angle_gamma   90.00
#
_symmetry.space_group_name_H-M   'P 1'
#
loop_
_entity.id
_entity.type
_entity.pdbx_description
1 polymer ?
#
loop_
_entity_poly.entity_id
_entity_poly.type
_entity_poly.pdbx_seq_one_letter_code
_entity_poly.pdbx_strand_id
1 'polypeptide(L)'
;MATYQAVVRDAPVPDARPCAKSADDVRGIVGPDMEELVQEQIRVILLDTRLKVMDVVTVYQGQVDSVAIRQAELFRAAVIQNAPRIIIVHNHPSGDPTPSPDDRAMTQTAREAGKLLDIELCDHVIVARRGAVSLRQVMSWE
;
A
#
# COMPACT_ATOMS: atom_id res chain seq x y z
N MET A 1 7.75 8.52 -29.31
CA MET A 1 7.52 7.25 -28.60
C MET A 1 8.87 6.56 -28.30
N ALA A 2 9.08 6.17 -27.08
CA ALA A 2 10.30 5.47 -26.73
C ALA A 2 10.35 4.11 -27.44
N THR A 3 11.49 3.81 -28.08
CA THR A 3 11.68 2.50 -28.66
C THR A 3 12.04 1.52 -27.55
N TYR A 4 11.22 0.52 -27.38
CA TYR A 4 11.50 -0.53 -26.44
C TYR A 4 12.50 -1.53 -27.05
N GLN A 5 13.64 -1.68 -26.41
CA GLN A 5 14.61 -2.70 -26.77
C GLN A 5 14.62 -3.77 -25.70
N ALA A 6 14.34 -4.99 -26.12
CA ALA A 6 14.51 -6.14 -25.24
C ALA A 6 16.01 -6.37 -24.97
N VAL A 7 16.40 -6.42 -23.73
CA VAL A 7 17.74 -6.81 -23.34
C VAL A 7 17.77 -8.32 -23.21
N VAL A 8 18.55 -8.97 -24.07
CA VAL A 8 18.76 -10.42 -23.99
C VAL A 8 19.87 -10.67 -22.96
N ARG A 9 19.57 -11.54 -21.99
CA ARG A 9 20.51 -11.94 -20.96
C ARG A 9 20.72 -13.44 -21.04
N ASP A 10 21.97 -13.87 -20.84
CA ASP A 10 22.32 -15.30 -20.83
C ASP A 10 21.73 -16.03 -19.64
N ALA A 11 21.54 -15.31 -18.52
CA ALA A 11 20.89 -15.84 -17.33
C ALA A 11 20.04 -14.74 -16.68
N PRO A 12 18.87 -15.10 -16.12
CA PRO A 12 18.07 -14.13 -15.41
C PRO A 12 18.81 -13.61 -14.17
N VAL A 13 18.76 -12.30 -13.96
CA VAL A 13 19.23 -11.68 -12.72
C VAL A 13 18.13 -11.84 -11.67
N PRO A 14 18.44 -12.42 -10.50
CA PRO A 14 17.44 -12.54 -9.44
C PRO A 14 16.87 -11.16 -9.07
N ASP A 15 15.56 -11.07 -8.98
CA ASP A 15 14.88 -9.85 -8.53
C ASP A 15 14.86 -9.85 -7.00
N ALA A 16 15.73 -9.05 -6.39
CA ALA A 16 15.89 -8.95 -4.95
C ALA A 16 14.85 -8.05 -4.29
N ARG A 17 13.96 -7.41 -5.06
CA ARG A 17 12.91 -6.57 -4.48
C ARG A 17 11.98 -7.40 -3.61
N PRO A 18 11.52 -6.87 -2.46
CA PRO A 18 10.60 -7.61 -1.60
C PRO A 18 9.25 -7.83 -2.27
N CYS A 19 8.61 -8.92 -1.91
CA CYS A 19 7.22 -9.19 -2.26
C CYS A 19 6.30 -8.76 -1.11
N ALA A 20 5.14 -8.23 -1.43
CA ALA A 20 4.14 -7.87 -0.44
C ALA A 20 2.86 -8.69 -0.67
N LYS A 21 2.80 -9.88 -0.07
CA LYS A 21 1.67 -10.83 -0.23
C LYS A 21 0.81 -10.95 1.03
N SER A 22 1.27 -10.43 2.16
CA SER A 22 0.60 -10.58 3.44
C SER A 22 0.84 -9.35 4.32
N ALA A 23 0.09 -9.24 5.42
CA ALA A 23 0.32 -8.22 6.42
C ALA A 23 1.73 -8.32 7.01
N ASP A 24 2.25 -9.54 7.21
CA ASP A 24 3.59 -9.74 7.73
C ASP A 24 4.66 -9.24 6.75
N ASP A 25 4.47 -9.48 5.46
CA ASP A 25 5.37 -8.94 4.44
C ASP A 25 5.39 -7.41 4.47
N VAL A 26 4.21 -6.79 4.54
CA VAL A 26 4.08 -5.33 4.61
C VAL A 26 4.76 -4.79 5.87
N ARG A 27 4.56 -5.47 7.00
CA ARG A 27 5.21 -5.10 8.25
C ARG A 27 6.74 -5.17 8.14
N GLY A 28 7.25 -6.17 7.45
CA GLY A 28 8.68 -6.29 7.18
C GLY A 28 9.25 -5.17 6.31
N ILE A 29 8.43 -4.64 5.39
CA ILE A 29 8.84 -3.58 4.46
C ILE A 29 8.85 -2.20 5.12
N VAL A 30 7.77 -1.85 5.83
CA VAL A 30 7.57 -0.50 6.38
C VAL A 30 7.33 -0.46 7.88
N GLY A 31 7.04 -1.60 8.50
CA GLY A 31 6.61 -1.66 9.90
C GLY A 31 7.61 -1.12 10.89
N PRO A 32 8.91 -1.54 10.83
CA PRO A 32 9.89 -1.05 11.80
C PRO A 32 10.01 0.48 11.84
N ASP A 33 9.84 1.13 10.68
CA ASP A 33 9.85 2.58 10.58
C ASP A 33 8.51 3.17 11.05
N MET A 34 7.39 2.66 10.52
CA MET A 34 6.07 3.22 10.80
C MET A 34 5.57 2.94 12.22
N GLU A 35 5.95 1.82 12.82
CA GLU A 35 5.53 1.46 14.18
C GLU A 35 6.04 2.42 15.25
N GLU A 36 7.19 3.03 15.01
CA GLU A 36 7.83 3.96 15.95
C GLU A 36 7.37 5.41 15.78
N LEU A 37 6.58 5.71 14.77
CA LEU A 37 6.11 7.07 14.52
C LEU A 37 5.12 7.51 15.60
N VAL A 38 5.29 8.76 16.07
CA VAL A 38 4.35 9.38 17.00
C VAL A 38 3.17 10.03 16.29
N GLN A 39 3.27 10.22 14.98
CA GLN A 39 2.22 10.77 14.13
C GLN A 39 1.68 9.70 13.20
N GLU A 40 0.40 9.82 12.85
CA GLU A 40 -0.18 8.98 11.83
C GLU A 40 0.40 9.32 10.47
N GLN A 41 0.65 8.28 9.68
CA GLN A 41 0.99 8.40 8.27
C GLN A 41 0.16 7.43 7.46
N ILE A 42 -0.10 7.79 6.22
CA ILE A 42 -0.55 6.86 5.21
C ILE A 42 0.53 6.77 4.15
N ARG A 43 0.99 5.56 3.91
CA ARG A 43 1.92 5.25 2.83
C ARG A 43 1.23 4.37 1.82
N VAL A 44 1.68 4.45 0.59
CA VAL A 44 1.21 3.59 -0.49
C VAL A 44 2.40 2.82 -1.02
N ILE A 45 2.28 1.50 -1.05
CA ILE A 45 3.28 0.61 -1.64
C ILE A 45 2.82 0.33 -3.07
N LEU A 46 3.65 0.69 -4.04
CA LEU A 46 3.40 0.41 -5.45
C LEU A 46 3.94 -0.97 -5.78
N LEU A 47 3.14 -1.78 -6.44
CA LEU A 47 3.48 -3.16 -6.75
C LEU A 47 3.36 -3.44 -8.25
N ASP A 48 4.23 -4.30 -8.75
CA ASP A 48 4.08 -4.87 -10.09
C ASP A 48 3.12 -6.07 -10.08
N THR A 49 2.94 -6.70 -11.22
CA THR A 49 2.02 -7.84 -11.37
C THR A 49 2.46 -9.08 -10.58
N ARG A 50 3.70 -9.12 -10.13
CA ARG A 50 4.25 -10.21 -9.31
C ARG A 50 4.24 -9.87 -7.82
N LEU A 51 3.59 -8.77 -7.44
CA LEU A 51 3.55 -8.26 -6.07
C LEU A 51 4.93 -7.83 -5.53
N LYS A 52 5.86 -7.54 -6.43
CA LYS A 52 7.16 -6.98 -6.06
C LYS A 52 7.03 -5.48 -5.84
N VAL A 53 7.70 -4.96 -4.83
CA VAL A 53 7.67 -3.54 -4.50
C VAL A 53 8.41 -2.73 -5.56
N MET A 54 7.71 -1.76 -6.15
CA MET A 54 8.28 -0.79 -7.08
C MET A 54 8.71 0.47 -6.35
N ASP A 55 7.91 0.92 -5.40
CA ASP A 55 8.17 2.15 -4.64
C ASP A 55 7.30 2.17 -3.37
N VAL A 56 7.68 3.00 -2.41
CA VAL A 56 6.90 3.29 -1.21
C VAL A 56 6.81 4.81 -1.08
N VAL A 57 5.59 5.33 -1.03
CA VAL A 57 5.34 6.78 -1.03
C VAL A 57 4.53 7.16 0.21
N THR A 58 5.00 8.17 0.94
CA THR A 58 4.21 8.76 2.03
C THR A 58 3.23 9.76 1.43
N VAL A 59 1.94 9.51 1.63
CA VAL A 59 0.86 10.33 1.05
C VAL A 59 0.32 11.33 2.07
N TYR A 60 0.17 10.91 3.31
CA TYR A 60 -0.32 11.76 4.40
C TYR A 60 0.55 11.61 5.63
N GLN A 61 0.71 12.72 6.35
CA GLN A 61 1.45 12.76 7.60
C GLN A 61 0.79 13.75 8.55
N GLY A 62 0.79 13.42 9.83
CA GLY A 62 0.20 14.24 10.88
C GLY A 62 -1.14 13.65 11.32
N GLN A 63 -2.08 14.51 11.65
CA GLN A 63 -3.42 14.06 12.02
C GLN A 63 -4.17 13.63 10.76
N VAL A 64 -4.41 12.32 10.63
CA VAL A 64 -5.08 11.76 9.46
C VAL A 64 -6.58 11.76 9.70
N ASP A 65 -7.30 12.52 8.88
CA ASP A 65 -8.75 12.45 8.78
C ASP A 65 -9.10 11.67 7.53
N SER A 66 -9.57 10.44 7.69
CA SER A 66 -9.88 9.54 6.58
C SER A 66 -10.99 10.08 5.67
N VAL A 67 -11.86 10.94 6.18
CA VAL A 67 -12.90 11.59 5.39
C VAL A 67 -12.31 12.62 4.42
N ALA A 68 -11.19 13.23 4.79
CA ALA A 68 -10.52 14.24 3.97
C ALA A 68 -9.52 13.65 2.97
N ILE A 69 -9.29 12.34 2.97
CA ILE A 69 -8.33 11.70 2.07
C ILE A 69 -8.87 11.67 0.66
N ARG A 70 -8.11 12.28 -0.26
CA ARG A 70 -8.47 12.31 -1.68
C ARG A 70 -7.93 11.07 -2.38
N GLN A 71 -8.80 10.40 -3.15
CA GLN A 71 -8.40 9.22 -3.91
C GLN A 71 -7.31 9.55 -4.94
N ALA A 72 -7.37 10.74 -5.54
CA ALA A 72 -6.34 11.18 -6.47
C ALA A 72 -4.94 11.16 -5.84
N GLU A 73 -4.82 11.48 -4.56
CA GLU A 73 -3.54 11.47 -3.86
C GLU A 73 -3.07 10.05 -3.55
N LEU A 74 -3.98 9.15 -3.19
CA LEU A 74 -3.64 7.74 -2.95
C LEU A 74 -3.10 7.06 -4.21
N PHE A 75 -3.66 7.37 -5.38
CA PHE A 75 -3.34 6.71 -6.63
C PHE A 75 -2.34 7.45 -7.50
N ARG A 76 -1.98 8.68 -7.13
CA ARG A 76 -1.13 9.55 -7.96
C ARG A 76 0.18 8.89 -8.36
N ALA A 77 0.93 8.38 -7.41
CA ALA A 77 2.22 7.77 -7.69
C ALA A 77 2.09 6.52 -8.57
N ALA A 78 1.04 5.72 -8.34
CA ALA A 78 0.76 4.54 -9.15
C ALA A 78 0.46 4.92 -10.60
N VAL A 79 -0.31 6.00 -10.83
CA VAL A 79 -0.59 6.49 -12.18
C VAL A 79 0.71 6.97 -12.85
N ILE A 80 1.50 7.77 -12.14
CA ILE A 80 2.76 8.33 -12.67
C ILE A 80 3.75 7.22 -13.02
N GLN A 81 3.88 6.22 -12.16
CA GLN A 81 4.84 5.13 -12.33
C GLN A 81 4.27 3.92 -13.07
N ASN A 82 3.01 4.02 -13.48
CA ASN A 82 2.31 2.93 -14.16
C ASN A 82 2.31 1.62 -13.35
N ALA A 83 2.11 1.74 -12.05
CA ALA A 83 2.00 0.58 -11.17
C ALA A 83 0.60 -0.04 -11.30
N PRO A 84 0.48 -1.35 -11.56
CA PRO A 84 -0.82 -2.00 -11.71
C PRO A 84 -1.52 -2.29 -10.39
N ARG A 85 -0.81 -2.23 -9.28
CA ARG A 85 -1.33 -2.61 -7.96
C ARG A 85 -0.76 -1.73 -6.87
N ILE A 86 -1.52 -1.55 -5.80
CA ILE A 86 -1.08 -0.83 -4.61
C ILE A 86 -1.52 -1.54 -3.34
N ILE A 87 -0.79 -1.27 -2.25
CA ILE A 87 -1.25 -1.54 -0.88
C ILE A 87 -1.21 -0.21 -0.13
N ILE A 88 -2.28 0.09 0.60
CA ILE A 88 -2.32 1.22 1.51
C ILE A 88 -1.82 0.74 2.87
N VAL A 89 -0.91 1.48 3.49
CA VAL A 89 -0.42 1.20 4.84
C VAL A 89 -0.67 2.40 5.71
N HIS A 90 -1.26 2.17 6.87
CA HIS A 90 -1.62 3.18 7.85
C HIS A 90 -1.09 2.73 9.21
N ASN A 91 -0.41 3.61 9.94
CA ASN A 91 0.03 3.28 11.28
C ASN A 91 -0.94 3.82 12.32
N HIS A 92 -1.07 3.09 13.44
CA HIS A 92 -1.81 3.55 14.61
C HIS A 92 -0.81 3.83 15.75
N PRO A 93 -0.50 5.10 16.05
CA PRO A 93 0.45 5.44 17.11
C PRO A 93 0.04 4.97 18.51
N SER A 94 -1.25 4.67 18.71
CA SER A 94 -1.74 4.09 19.97
C SER A 94 -1.11 2.73 20.30
N GLY A 95 -0.58 2.04 19.29
CA GLY A 95 -0.04 0.68 19.43
C GLY A 95 -1.05 -0.42 19.15
N ASP A 96 -2.32 -0.10 18.97
CA ASP A 96 -3.40 -1.05 18.68
C ASP A 96 -3.73 -1.01 17.18
N PRO A 97 -3.54 -2.12 16.44
CA PRO A 97 -3.78 -2.15 14.99
C PRO A 97 -5.25 -2.36 14.60
N THR A 98 -6.17 -2.35 15.55
CA THR A 98 -7.59 -2.59 15.26
C THR A 98 -8.13 -1.53 14.31
N PRO A 99 -8.73 -1.93 13.17
CA PRO A 99 -9.31 -0.98 12.21
C PRO A 99 -10.50 -0.23 12.80
N SER A 100 -10.57 1.07 12.52
CA SER A 100 -11.74 1.89 12.83
C SER A 100 -12.80 1.74 11.74
N PRO A 101 -14.06 2.16 12.01
CA PRO A 101 -15.07 2.26 10.95
C PRO A 101 -14.64 3.14 9.78
N ASP A 102 -13.93 4.24 10.07
CA ASP A 102 -13.41 5.14 9.03
C ASP A 102 -12.32 4.46 8.18
N ASP A 103 -11.46 3.64 8.78
CA ASP A 103 -10.47 2.84 8.04
C ASP A 103 -11.17 1.93 7.04
N ARG A 104 -12.26 1.29 7.47
CA ARG A 104 -13.03 0.39 6.61
C ARG A 104 -13.73 1.14 5.47
N ALA A 105 -14.31 2.30 5.76
CA ALA A 105 -14.95 3.14 4.75
C ALA A 105 -13.95 3.66 3.72
N MET A 106 -12.78 4.10 4.16
CA MET A 106 -11.70 4.54 3.28
C MET A 106 -11.25 3.40 2.36
N THR A 107 -11.11 2.21 2.90
CA THR A 107 -10.72 1.02 2.13
C THR A 107 -11.72 0.73 1.03
N GLN A 108 -13.00 0.77 1.34
CA GLN A 108 -14.05 0.50 0.34
C GLN A 108 -14.03 1.54 -0.79
N THR A 109 -13.91 2.81 -0.44
CA THR A 109 -13.82 3.89 -1.43
C THR A 109 -12.58 3.74 -2.31
N ALA A 110 -11.44 3.40 -1.72
CA ALA A 110 -10.21 3.19 -2.47
C ALA A 110 -10.29 1.98 -3.41
N ARG A 111 -10.96 0.91 -2.99
CA ARG A 111 -11.19 -0.24 -3.87
C ARG A 111 -12.01 0.14 -5.09
N GLU A 112 -13.06 0.91 -4.91
CA GLU A 112 -13.92 1.38 -6.01
C GLU A 112 -13.14 2.28 -6.96
N ALA A 113 -12.34 3.21 -6.43
CA ALA A 113 -11.49 4.08 -7.23
C ALA A 113 -10.47 3.27 -8.04
N GLY A 114 -9.85 2.28 -7.41
CA GLY A 114 -8.88 1.40 -8.07
C GLY A 114 -9.48 0.62 -9.24
N LYS A 115 -10.71 0.15 -9.10
CA LYS A 115 -11.41 -0.52 -10.19
C LYS A 115 -11.61 0.39 -11.40
N LEU A 116 -11.95 1.67 -11.16
CA LEU A 116 -12.10 2.64 -12.24
C LEU A 116 -10.80 2.98 -12.94
N LEU A 117 -9.68 2.95 -12.20
CA LEU A 117 -8.36 3.28 -12.72
C LEU A 117 -7.59 2.08 -13.26
N ASP A 118 -8.12 0.88 -13.13
CA ASP A 118 -7.42 -0.38 -13.40
C ASP A 118 -6.13 -0.51 -12.58
N ILE A 119 -6.17 -0.01 -11.36
CA ILE A 119 -5.11 -0.17 -10.36
C ILE A 119 -5.71 -0.92 -9.17
N GLU A 120 -5.33 -2.18 -9.01
CA GLU A 120 -5.91 -3.01 -7.96
C GLU A 120 -5.41 -2.57 -6.59
N LEU A 121 -6.32 -2.27 -5.67
CA LEU A 121 -5.99 -2.20 -4.26
C LEU A 121 -5.92 -3.63 -3.71
N CYS A 122 -4.70 -4.12 -3.49
CA CYS A 122 -4.49 -5.50 -3.02
C CYS A 122 -4.82 -5.66 -1.55
N ASP A 123 -4.54 -4.66 -0.73
CA ASP A 123 -4.81 -4.68 0.70
C ASP A 123 -4.73 -3.26 1.27
N HIS A 124 -5.28 -3.12 2.46
CA HIS A 124 -5.02 -2.00 3.35
C HIS A 124 -4.55 -2.62 4.67
N VAL A 125 -3.32 -2.34 5.05
CA VAL A 125 -2.69 -2.92 6.24
C VAL A 125 -2.48 -1.82 7.27
N ILE A 126 -2.95 -2.08 8.48
CA ILE A 126 -2.71 -1.20 9.62
C ILE A 126 -1.55 -1.79 10.42
N VAL A 127 -0.52 -0.99 10.65
CA VAL A 127 0.65 -1.39 11.43
C VAL A 127 0.68 -0.63 12.76
N ALA A 128 1.04 -1.33 13.82
CA ALA A 128 1.17 -0.77 15.15
C ALA A 128 2.18 -1.62 15.94
N ARG A 129 2.61 -1.12 17.08
CA ARG A 129 3.59 -1.86 17.90
C ARG A 129 3.12 -3.25 18.29
N ARG A 130 1.80 -3.42 18.49
CA ARG A 130 1.23 -4.71 18.91
C ARG A 130 0.98 -5.67 17.76
N GLY A 131 1.17 -5.26 16.52
CA GLY A 131 0.96 -6.13 15.38
C GLY A 131 0.53 -5.40 14.12
N ALA A 132 0.07 -6.16 13.15
CA ALA A 132 -0.46 -5.65 11.90
C ALA A 132 -1.77 -6.37 11.58
N VAL A 133 -2.71 -5.63 10.98
CA VAL A 133 -4.00 -6.17 10.56
C VAL A 133 -4.21 -5.89 9.07
N SER A 134 -4.55 -6.94 8.32
CA SER A 134 -4.97 -6.83 6.93
C SER A 134 -6.48 -6.61 6.88
N LEU A 135 -6.92 -5.50 6.30
CA LEU A 135 -8.35 -5.28 6.12
C LEU A 135 -8.95 -6.23 5.09
N ARG A 136 -8.15 -6.72 4.15
CA ARG A 136 -8.60 -7.75 3.22
C ARG A 136 -9.06 -9.02 3.93
N GLN A 137 -8.40 -9.38 5.03
CA GLN A 137 -8.76 -10.57 5.80
C GLN A 137 -9.95 -10.36 6.74
N VAL A 138 -10.19 -9.13 7.18
CA VAL A 138 -11.23 -8.84 8.19
C VAL A 138 -12.46 -8.14 7.61
N MET A 139 -12.45 -7.84 6.32
CA MET A 139 -13.59 -7.27 5.58
C MET A 139 -14.04 -8.21 4.49
N SER A 140 -15.27 -8.02 4.01
CA SER A 140 -15.71 -8.62 2.76
C SER A 140 -14.92 -7.99 1.60
N TRP A 141 -14.22 -8.81 0.84
CA TRP A 141 -13.32 -8.36 -0.22
C TRP A 141 -13.65 -9.07 -1.53
N GLU A 142 -14.51 -8.46 -2.29
CA GLU A 142 -14.98 -9.02 -3.56
C GLU A 142 -14.56 -8.18 -4.76
#